data_0a3d09c77af183238c9f59f9214374bd
#
_entry.id   0a3d09c77af183238c9f59f9214374bd
#
_cell.length_a   1.000
_cell.length_b   1.000
_cell.length_c   1.000
_cell.angle_alpha   90.00
_cell.angle_beta   90.00
_cell.angle_gamma   90.00
#
_symmetry.space_group_name_H-M   'P 1'
#
loop_
_entity.id
_entity.type
_entity.pdbx_description
1 polymer ?
#
loop_
_entity_poly.entity_id
_entity_poly.type
_entity_poly.pdbx_seq_one_letter_code
_entity_poly.pdbx_strand_id
1 'polypeptide(L)'
;MDIAHFRGIEQMSWRIPKGTHFLALIGPGDSAKSTILSAIDMALSDRWNLAITDSDFYQGDVEKPISIRVALSDLPTSIRHHDMLGMSLAGIDDASELYEDPDDDHDCCAVIALTVDKSLEPTWTAFRPNKPEPIATVTATARRLIGAYKVDERIDTHLRWSRTSALGRLTEAEHGADELLLRASREARKAVSEAIPPELSELVATIQQRLHALGSGEFKDLKPGLDQSLSTSTGNLALYEGPVPLSNFGLGSRRLAGVAAQQMANADKGIILIDEIEYGLEPHRLANLLTCIKDRTDSALAITTTHSPTALRHLDVDDLGIVRRDSNGTVTVKSFAPDQTYLQKLIRRSPEAFLARRVVLAEGKTDYGFLLELLDRWNAELAEGCKPSSAAIGAVAVEGSGGDTIEWARVLADVGYDVVLFIDSDVENDRDAADALTGNGVAVVRWKDGYNIELAVTDTLTASELTVLIDKAIELSDDPSSYRSNVLDHLHAYGLPEEVTTLLVEEWNEHGVGLDGARATVARAAHRRSWFKRVDKGRALAALLLEAEGYPDSDSASKVQELRDAVFAPAPEGRDTGAPDNPSNATEQ
;
A
#
# COMPACT_ATOMS: atom_id res chain seq x y z
N MET A 1 -12.99 1.62 15.49
CA MET A 1 -11.81 2.27 16.13
C MET A 1 -11.83 3.76 15.88
N ASP A 2 -11.62 4.56 16.93
CA ASP A 2 -11.56 6.02 16.82
C ASP A 2 -10.27 6.52 17.43
N ILE A 3 -9.59 7.46 16.76
CA ILE A 3 -8.38 8.12 17.26
C ILE A 3 -8.60 9.63 17.18
N ALA A 4 -8.23 10.34 18.24
CA ALA A 4 -8.21 11.80 18.27
C ALA A 4 -6.90 12.31 18.88
N HIS A 5 -6.33 13.33 18.25
CA HIS A 5 -5.17 14.13 18.69
C HIS A 5 -3.89 13.31 18.96
N PHE A 6 -3.63 12.28 18.15
CA PHE A 6 -2.47 11.38 18.34
C PHE A 6 -1.47 11.50 17.20
N ARG A 7 -0.26 12.01 17.48
CA ARG A 7 0.83 12.21 16.52
C ARG A 7 0.37 12.97 15.25
N GLY A 8 0.43 12.31 14.09
CA GLY A 8 -0.03 12.87 12.82
C GLY A 8 -1.53 12.83 12.60
N ILE A 9 -2.34 12.34 13.54
CA ILE A 9 -3.78 12.16 13.42
C ILE A 9 -4.51 13.19 14.28
N GLU A 10 -5.23 14.14 13.67
CA GLU A 10 -6.19 14.99 14.36
C GLU A 10 -7.42 14.17 14.72
N GLN A 11 -8.00 13.49 13.72
CA GLN A 11 -9.17 12.64 13.89
C GLN A 11 -9.16 11.48 12.90
N MET A 12 -9.63 10.32 13.35
CA MET A 12 -9.87 9.14 12.53
C MET A 12 -11.00 8.31 13.11
N SER A 13 -11.90 7.83 12.27
CA SER A 13 -12.86 6.77 12.59
C SER A 13 -12.73 5.67 11.55
N TRP A 14 -12.55 4.43 12.01
CA TRP A 14 -12.33 3.29 11.13
C TRP A 14 -13.04 2.06 11.64
N ARG A 15 -13.74 1.38 10.74
CA ARG A 15 -14.43 0.13 10.99
C ARG A 15 -13.86 -0.96 10.12
N ILE A 16 -13.56 -2.10 10.73
CA ILE A 16 -13.08 -3.30 10.05
C ILE A 16 -14.28 -4.25 9.93
N PRO A 17 -14.65 -4.68 8.71
CA PRO A 17 -15.77 -5.60 8.52
C PRO A 17 -15.58 -6.89 9.31
N LYS A 18 -16.69 -7.44 9.84
CA LYS A 18 -16.68 -8.73 10.55
C LYS A 18 -16.14 -9.83 9.63
N GLY A 19 -15.35 -10.74 10.18
CA GLY A 19 -14.71 -11.82 9.42
C GLY A 19 -13.43 -11.45 8.69
N THR A 20 -12.96 -10.21 8.81
CA THR A 20 -11.63 -9.83 8.30
C THR A 20 -10.55 -10.47 9.18
N HIS A 21 -9.71 -11.32 8.59
CA HIS A 21 -8.60 -11.98 9.28
C HIS A 21 -7.24 -11.38 8.96
N PHE A 22 -7.13 -10.72 7.82
CA PHE A 22 -5.89 -10.08 7.39
C PHE A 22 -6.19 -8.73 6.74
N LEU A 23 -5.34 -7.72 7.03
CA LEU A 23 -5.43 -6.41 6.40
C LEU A 23 -4.04 -5.79 6.25
N ALA A 24 -3.73 -5.33 5.04
CA ALA A 24 -2.52 -4.58 4.74
C ALA A 24 -2.85 -3.10 4.54
N LEU A 25 -2.39 -2.24 5.44
CA LEU A 25 -2.51 -0.80 5.32
C LEU A 25 -1.49 -0.28 4.33
N ILE A 26 -1.97 0.34 3.26
CA ILE A 26 -1.15 0.92 2.21
C ILE A 26 -1.51 2.39 1.98
N GLY A 27 -0.66 3.11 1.29
CA GLY A 27 -0.84 4.53 1.01
C GLY A 27 0.49 5.26 0.95
N PRO A 28 0.50 6.55 0.60
CA PRO A 28 1.72 7.32 0.48
C PRO A 28 2.50 7.42 1.79
N GLY A 29 3.75 7.87 1.74
CA GLY A 29 4.52 8.22 2.92
C GLY A 29 3.74 9.22 3.79
N ASP A 30 3.94 9.15 5.10
CA ASP A 30 3.31 10.04 6.10
C ASP A 30 1.78 10.03 6.14
N SER A 31 1.12 8.99 5.60
CA SER A 31 -0.34 8.81 5.67
C SER A 31 -0.84 8.25 7.02
N ALA A 32 0.02 8.15 8.03
CA ALA A 32 -0.27 7.67 9.37
C ALA A 32 -0.44 6.15 9.56
N LYS A 33 -0.02 5.30 8.62
CA LYS A 33 -0.12 3.82 8.73
C LYS A 33 0.49 3.26 10.02
N SER A 34 1.77 3.54 10.27
CA SER A 34 2.48 3.10 11.50
C SER A 34 1.93 3.75 12.77
N THR A 35 1.33 4.95 12.64
CA THR A 35 0.64 5.62 13.74
C THR A 35 -0.63 4.88 14.13
N ILE A 36 -1.41 4.37 13.17
CA ILE A 36 -2.58 3.53 13.43
C ILE A 36 -2.18 2.26 14.18
N LEU A 37 -1.15 1.54 13.71
CA LEU A 37 -0.64 0.36 14.41
C LEU A 37 -0.16 0.68 15.83
N SER A 38 0.52 1.81 16.00
CA SER A 38 0.99 2.25 17.33
C SER A 38 -0.17 2.61 18.25
N ALA A 39 -1.23 3.21 17.73
CA ALA A 39 -2.44 3.52 18.50
C ALA A 39 -3.13 2.24 19.01
N ILE A 40 -3.27 1.22 18.16
CA ILE A 40 -3.84 -0.08 18.55
C ILE A 40 -2.96 -0.75 19.62
N ASP A 41 -1.65 -0.80 19.37
CA ASP A 41 -0.68 -1.38 20.32
C ASP A 41 -0.75 -0.69 21.69
N MET A 42 -0.79 0.64 21.72
CA MET A 42 -0.86 1.41 22.98
C MET A 42 -2.20 1.21 23.69
N ALA A 43 -3.33 1.25 22.97
CA ALA A 43 -4.66 1.07 23.55
C ALA A 43 -4.84 -0.32 24.18
N LEU A 44 -4.21 -1.34 23.60
CA LEU A 44 -4.31 -2.74 24.04
C LEU A 44 -3.09 -3.23 24.84
N SER A 45 -2.11 -2.36 25.09
CA SER A 45 -0.90 -2.69 25.83
C SER A 45 -1.20 -3.13 27.25
N ASP A 46 -0.59 -4.22 27.69
CA ASP A 46 -0.62 -4.66 29.09
C ASP A 46 0.35 -3.90 30.00
N ARG A 47 1.18 -3.01 29.43
CA ARG A 47 2.10 -2.16 30.19
C ARG A 47 1.35 -1.04 30.87
N TRP A 48 1.66 -0.79 32.13
CA TRP A 48 1.08 0.34 32.88
C TRP A 48 1.79 1.67 32.58
N ASN A 49 3.06 1.63 32.17
CA ASN A 49 3.89 2.79 31.85
C ASN A 49 4.21 2.78 30.36
N LEU A 50 3.54 3.63 29.60
CA LEU A 50 3.86 3.93 28.21
C LEU A 50 4.82 5.12 28.17
N ALA A 51 5.85 5.05 27.32
CA ALA A 51 6.77 6.16 27.12
C ALA A 51 6.10 7.21 26.21
N ILE A 52 5.22 8.02 26.77
CA ILE A 52 4.49 9.10 26.09
C ILE A 52 5.20 10.43 26.37
N THR A 53 5.28 11.26 25.35
CA THR A 53 5.89 12.60 25.41
C THR A 53 4.97 13.62 24.73
N ASP A 54 5.27 14.91 24.91
CA ASP A 54 4.52 15.99 24.25
C ASP A 54 4.48 15.86 22.72
N SER A 55 5.49 15.20 22.13
CA SER A 55 5.53 14.95 20.68
C SER A 55 4.53 13.88 20.20
N ASP A 56 3.89 13.15 21.09
CA ASP A 56 2.81 12.22 20.76
C ASP A 56 1.45 12.90 20.62
N PHE A 57 1.32 14.15 21.08
CA PHE A 57 0.12 14.95 20.87
C PHE A 57 0.11 15.55 19.46
N TYR A 58 -1.08 15.64 18.86
CA TYR A 58 -1.23 16.25 17.55
C TYR A 58 -0.74 17.71 17.56
N GLN A 59 0.21 18.01 16.66
CA GLN A 59 0.90 19.30 16.60
C GLN A 59 1.58 19.76 17.92
N GLY A 60 1.80 18.83 18.87
CA GLY A 60 2.35 19.14 20.19
C GLY A 60 1.39 19.86 21.14
N ASP A 61 0.09 19.92 20.82
CA ASP A 61 -0.94 20.60 21.61
C ASP A 61 -1.42 19.70 22.76
N VAL A 62 -0.77 19.82 23.91
CA VAL A 62 -1.07 19.02 25.12
C VAL A 62 -2.40 19.42 25.80
N GLU A 63 -3.02 20.53 25.42
CA GLU A 63 -4.33 20.92 25.94
C GLU A 63 -5.47 20.09 25.33
N LYS A 64 -5.22 19.42 24.20
CA LYS A 64 -6.13 18.47 23.57
C LYS A 64 -5.71 17.04 23.93
N PRO A 65 -6.45 16.34 24.80
CA PRO A 65 -6.06 15.00 25.22
C PRO A 65 -6.03 14.00 24.05
N ILE A 66 -5.05 13.10 24.06
CA ILE A 66 -5.04 11.94 23.17
C ILE A 66 -6.19 11.02 23.58
N SER A 67 -7.00 10.58 22.62
CA SER A 67 -8.05 9.60 22.81
C SER A 67 -7.98 8.52 21.75
N ILE A 68 -7.82 7.26 22.16
CA ILE A 68 -7.79 6.10 21.27
C ILE A 68 -8.83 5.11 21.78
N ARG A 69 -9.89 4.88 21.00
CA ARG A 69 -10.97 3.92 21.33
C ARG A 69 -10.91 2.74 20.37
N VAL A 70 -10.96 1.53 20.92
CA VAL A 70 -10.95 0.29 20.15
C VAL A 70 -12.12 -0.57 20.61
N ALA A 71 -13.05 -0.90 19.73
CA ALA A 71 -14.08 -1.89 19.96
C ALA A 71 -13.60 -3.25 19.48
N LEU A 72 -13.76 -4.28 20.30
CA LEU A 72 -13.28 -5.64 20.07
C LEU A 72 -14.44 -6.63 20.25
N SER A 73 -14.71 -7.45 19.25
CA SER A 73 -15.57 -8.62 19.31
C SER A 73 -14.76 -9.90 19.56
N ASP A 74 -15.42 -11.03 19.58
CA ASP A 74 -14.81 -12.37 19.81
C ASP A 74 -13.92 -12.45 21.06
N LEU A 75 -14.40 -11.80 22.12
CA LEU A 75 -13.67 -11.74 23.38
C LEU A 75 -13.54 -13.11 24.05
N PRO A 76 -12.38 -13.43 24.65
CA PRO A 76 -12.22 -14.61 25.48
C PRO A 76 -13.29 -14.68 26.58
N THR A 77 -13.77 -15.87 26.89
CA THR A 77 -14.81 -16.08 27.92
C THR A 77 -14.40 -15.49 29.28
N SER A 78 -13.11 -15.54 29.61
CA SER A 78 -12.59 -14.97 30.86
C SER A 78 -12.79 -13.45 30.99
N ILE A 79 -12.82 -12.70 29.87
CA ILE A 79 -13.05 -11.25 29.88
C ILE A 79 -14.54 -10.92 30.05
N ARG A 80 -15.43 -11.80 29.60
CA ARG A 80 -16.88 -11.62 29.70
C ARG A 80 -17.42 -11.79 31.13
N HIS A 81 -16.58 -12.23 32.07
CA HIS A 81 -16.97 -12.34 33.48
C HIS A 81 -17.18 -10.98 34.13
N HIS A 82 -18.09 -10.92 35.10
CA HIS A 82 -18.54 -9.72 35.80
C HIS A 82 -17.40 -8.96 36.51
N ASP A 83 -16.41 -9.69 37.04
CA ASP A 83 -15.23 -9.16 37.75
C ASP A 83 -14.16 -8.60 36.80
N MET A 84 -14.31 -8.76 35.49
CA MET A 84 -13.42 -8.22 34.46
C MET A 84 -14.10 -7.06 33.68
N LEU A 85 -14.70 -7.34 32.55
CA LEU A 85 -15.38 -6.33 31.71
C LEU A 85 -16.89 -6.60 31.54
N GLY A 86 -17.44 -7.65 32.15
CA GLY A 86 -18.81 -8.07 31.91
C GLY A 86 -19.88 -6.97 32.05
N MET A 87 -19.67 -6.02 32.99
CA MET A 87 -20.60 -4.89 33.19
C MET A 87 -20.41 -3.75 32.14
N SER A 88 -19.34 -3.81 31.35
CA SER A 88 -18.99 -2.78 30.39
C SER A 88 -19.15 -3.25 28.94
N LEU A 89 -19.70 -4.46 28.75
CA LEU A 89 -19.89 -5.02 27.41
C LEU A 89 -21.01 -4.27 26.68
N ALA A 90 -20.81 -4.13 25.37
CA ALA A 90 -21.73 -3.51 24.42
C ALA A 90 -22.09 -4.52 23.32
N GLY A 91 -23.11 -4.22 22.53
CA GLY A 91 -23.45 -4.95 21.32
C GLY A 91 -22.70 -4.39 20.10
N ILE A 92 -22.42 -5.24 19.11
CA ILE A 92 -21.88 -4.85 17.80
C ILE A 92 -22.53 -5.70 16.72
N ASP A 93 -22.95 -5.09 15.62
CA ASP A 93 -23.49 -5.78 14.45
C ASP A 93 -22.42 -6.12 13.39
N ASP A 94 -22.85 -6.77 12.31
CA ASP A 94 -21.97 -7.13 11.19
C ASP A 94 -21.41 -5.92 10.42
N ALA A 95 -22.06 -4.75 10.52
CA ALA A 95 -21.59 -3.49 9.97
C ALA A 95 -20.61 -2.75 10.90
N SER A 96 -20.29 -3.35 12.06
CA SER A 96 -19.47 -2.75 13.12
C SER A 96 -20.10 -1.51 13.77
N GLU A 97 -21.43 -1.41 13.75
CA GLU A 97 -22.17 -0.43 14.54
C GLU A 97 -22.28 -0.89 15.99
N LEU A 98 -22.17 0.06 16.91
CA LEU A 98 -22.19 -0.23 18.35
C LEU A 98 -23.57 0.00 18.96
N TYR A 99 -24.01 -0.93 19.79
CA TYR A 99 -25.27 -0.92 20.53
C TYR A 99 -25.03 -0.96 22.05
N GLU A 100 -25.98 -0.49 22.83
CA GLU A 100 -25.81 -0.34 24.29
C GLU A 100 -25.56 -1.67 25.00
N ASP A 101 -26.31 -2.69 24.63
CA ASP A 101 -26.22 -4.04 25.21
C ASP A 101 -26.11 -5.10 24.10
N PRO A 102 -25.38 -6.19 24.32
CA PRO A 102 -25.41 -7.34 23.44
C PRO A 102 -26.77 -8.03 23.55
N ASP A 103 -27.30 -8.52 22.47
CA ASP A 103 -28.56 -9.29 22.39
C ASP A 103 -28.43 -10.41 21.33
N ASP A 104 -29.58 -11.01 20.91
CA ASP A 104 -29.58 -12.10 19.94
C ASP A 104 -29.14 -11.65 18.52
N ASP A 105 -29.26 -10.35 18.20
CA ASP A 105 -28.91 -9.77 16.90
C ASP A 105 -27.54 -9.05 16.91
N HIS A 106 -26.95 -8.81 18.10
CA HIS A 106 -25.72 -8.06 18.25
C HIS A 106 -24.69 -8.82 19.07
N ASP A 107 -23.54 -9.08 18.47
CA ASP A 107 -22.43 -9.76 19.12
C ASP A 107 -21.89 -8.97 20.32
N CYS A 108 -21.37 -9.69 21.29
CA CYS A 108 -20.77 -9.09 22.48
C CYS A 108 -19.42 -8.45 22.15
N CYS A 109 -19.25 -7.17 22.44
CA CYS A 109 -17.99 -6.45 22.28
C CYS A 109 -17.59 -5.67 23.53
N ALA A 110 -16.28 -5.35 23.64
CA ALA A 110 -15.75 -4.42 24.63
C ALA A 110 -15.17 -3.19 23.94
N VAL A 111 -15.56 -2.00 24.38
CA VAL A 111 -15.00 -0.73 23.92
C VAL A 111 -13.98 -0.24 24.94
N ILE A 112 -12.71 -0.30 24.58
CA ILE A 112 -11.58 0.14 25.41
C ILE A 112 -11.08 1.48 24.89
N ALA A 113 -10.93 2.45 25.79
CA ALA A 113 -10.33 3.72 25.48
C ALA A 113 -9.05 3.94 26.29
N LEU A 114 -7.99 4.34 25.59
CA LEU A 114 -6.80 4.94 26.16
C LEU A 114 -6.95 6.45 26.06
N THR A 115 -6.83 7.13 27.19
CA THR A 115 -6.81 8.61 27.24
C THR A 115 -5.51 9.06 27.90
N VAL A 116 -4.87 10.08 27.32
CA VAL A 116 -3.67 10.72 27.88
C VAL A 116 -3.89 12.23 27.83
N ASP A 117 -3.81 12.87 28.98
CA ASP A 117 -3.87 14.34 29.09
C ASP A 117 -2.45 14.93 29.29
N LYS A 118 -2.38 16.23 29.57
CA LYS A 118 -1.14 16.95 29.81
C LYS A 118 -0.30 16.45 30.99
N SER A 119 -0.81 15.53 31.83
CA SER A 119 -0.03 14.87 32.87
C SER A 119 0.88 13.78 32.30
N LEU A 120 0.68 13.39 31.04
CA LEU A 120 1.34 12.27 30.35
C LEU A 120 1.06 10.90 30.98
N GLU A 121 0.07 10.83 31.90
CA GLU A 121 -0.33 9.58 32.54
C GLU A 121 -1.41 8.88 31.71
N PRO A 122 -1.15 7.66 31.21
CA PRO A 122 -2.13 6.92 30.42
C PRO A 122 -3.22 6.31 31.32
N THR A 123 -4.47 6.51 30.94
CA THR A 123 -5.62 5.90 31.60
C THR A 123 -6.41 5.03 30.63
N TRP A 124 -6.72 3.80 31.07
CA TRP A 124 -7.53 2.86 30.28
C TRP A 124 -8.90 2.68 30.92
N THR A 125 -9.92 2.95 30.13
CA THR A 125 -11.32 2.90 30.57
C THR A 125 -12.17 2.12 29.61
N ALA A 126 -13.24 1.50 30.09
CA ALA A 126 -14.26 0.85 29.27
C ALA A 126 -15.46 1.77 29.11
N PHE A 127 -16.02 1.80 27.90
CA PHE A 127 -17.17 2.62 27.53
C PHE A 127 -18.32 1.76 27.02
N ARG A 128 -19.53 2.32 27.11
CA ARG A 128 -20.69 1.86 26.35
C ARG A 128 -21.13 2.94 25.36
N PRO A 129 -21.72 2.54 24.22
CA PRO A 129 -22.36 3.48 23.32
C PRO A 129 -23.36 4.36 24.07
N ASN A 130 -23.51 5.61 23.64
CA ASN A 130 -24.44 6.59 24.22
C ASN A 130 -24.19 7.00 25.68
N LYS A 131 -23.11 6.52 26.31
CA LYS A 131 -22.68 6.99 27.64
C LYS A 131 -21.37 7.76 27.51
N PRO A 132 -21.36 9.10 27.75
CA PRO A 132 -20.16 9.91 27.61
C PRO A 132 -19.10 9.59 28.67
N GLU A 133 -19.54 9.07 29.83
CA GLU A 133 -18.65 8.77 30.97
C GLU A 133 -18.13 7.33 30.92
N PRO A 134 -16.87 7.11 31.32
CA PRO A 134 -16.31 5.76 31.40
C PRO A 134 -17.02 4.97 32.51
N ILE A 135 -17.27 3.67 32.24
CA ILE A 135 -17.98 2.79 33.17
C ILE A 135 -17.03 2.13 34.16
N ALA A 136 -15.83 1.74 33.70
CA ALA A 136 -14.86 1.04 34.51
C ALA A 136 -13.43 1.32 34.04
N THR A 137 -12.46 1.13 34.93
CA THR A 137 -11.03 1.11 34.59
C THR A 137 -10.67 -0.27 34.07
N VAL A 138 -9.97 -0.33 32.92
CA VAL A 138 -9.50 -1.59 32.32
C VAL A 138 -8.13 -1.95 32.88
N THR A 139 -8.07 -3.02 33.64
CA THR A 139 -6.82 -3.47 34.28
C THR A 139 -5.80 -4.01 33.27
N ALA A 140 -4.52 -4.00 33.64
CA ALA A 140 -3.45 -4.62 32.82
C ALA A 140 -3.70 -6.11 32.58
N THR A 141 -4.32 -6.81 33.55
CA THR A 141 -4.68 -8.23 33.42
C THR A 141 -5.74 -8.43 32.34
N ALA A 142 -6.78 -7.59 32.28
CA ALA A 142 -7.79 -7.64 31.24
C ALA A 142 -7.18 -7.38 29.86
N ARG A 143 -6.33 -6.34 29.71
CA ARG A 143 -5.65 -6.04 28.45
C ARG A 143 -4.71 -7.17 28.00
N ARG A 144 -4.03 -7.84 28.92
CA ARG A 144 -3.20 -9.02 28.61
C ARG A 144 -4.01 -10.16 28.02
N LEU A 145 -5.22 -10.40 28.50
CA LEU A 145 -6.11 -11.46 28.02
C LEU A 145 -6.68 -11.16 26.62
N ILE A 146 -6.89 -9.88 26.28
CA ILE A 146 -7.32 -9.46 24.93
C ILE A 146 -6.22 -9.74 23.89
N GLY A 147 -4.98 -9.50 24.25
CA GLY A 147 -3.83 -10.01 23.51
C GLY A 147 -3.59 -9.46 22.12
N ALA A 148 -3.28 -8.17 22.04
CA ALA A 148 -2.57 -7.64 20.87
C ALA A 148 -1.06 -7.66 21.07
N TYR A 149 -0.29 -7.86 20.00
CA TYR A 149 1.14 -7.65 20.01
C TYR A 149 1.65 -7.05 18.71
N LYS A 150 2.61 -6.16 18.81
CA LYS A 150 3.25 -5.50 17.67
C LYS A 150 4.63 -6.11 17.39
N VAL A 151 4.85 -6.44 16.13
CA VAL A 151 6.17 -6.78 15.58
C VAL A 151 6.77 -5.50 15.00
N ASP A 152 7.79 -4.98 15.63
CA ASP A 152 8.50 -3.77 15.22
C ASP A 152 9.96 -4.05 14.81
N GLU A 153 10.73 -3.00 14.57
CA GLU A 153 12.15 -3.11 14.21
C GLU A 153 13.05 -3.64 15.35
N ARG A 154 12.56 -3.65 16.59
CA ARG A 154 13.33 -4.06 17.77
C ARG A 154 13.40 -5.57 17.97
N ILE A 155 13.47 -6.30 16.88
CA ILE A 155 13.41 -7.77 16.83
C ILE A 155 14.49 -8.43 17.69
N ASP A 156 15.67 -7.85 17.74
CA ASP A 156 16.80 -8.39 18.50
C ASP A 156 16.50 -8.53 20.00
N THR A 157 15.59 -7.72 20.53
CA THR A 157 15.16 -7.84 21.93
C THR A 157 14.38 -9.12 22.19
N HIS A 158 13.66 -9.62 21.20
CA HIS A 158 12.85 -10.83 21.27
C HIS A 158 13.66 -12.12 21.09
N LEU A 159 14.88 -12.02 20.54
CA LEU A 159 15.82 -13.12 20.37
C LEU A 159 16.71 -13.35 21.61
N ARG A 160 16.46 -12.64 22.71
CA ARG A 160 17.13 -12.77 23.99
C ARG A 160 16.15 -13.15 25.07
N TRP A 161 16.63 -13.89 26.08
CA TRP A 161 15.82 -14.19 27.26
C TRP A 161 15.87 -12.99 28.25
N SER A 162 14.87 -12.14 28.14
CA SER A 162 14.61 -11.05 29.09
C SER A 162 13.13 -11.08 29.49
N ARG A 163 12.81 -10.52 30.64
CA ARG A 163 11.44 -10.53 31.20
C ARG A 163 10.36 -10.03 30.21
N THR A 164 10.70 -9.08 29.37
CA THR A 164 9.77 -8.46 28.41
C THR A 164 9.87 -9.03 27.00
N SER A 165 10.83 -9.92 26.74
CA SER A 165 11.03 -10.53 25.42
C SER A 165 10.04 -11.65 25.14
N ALA A 166 9.90 -12.02 23.86
CA ALA A 166 9.10 -13.17 23.47
C ALA A 166 9.63 -14.46 24.09
N LEU A 167 10.94 -14.70 24.00
CA LEU A 167 11.59 -15.87 24.58
C LEU A 167 11.48 -15.91 26.12
N GLY A 168 11.59 -14.76 26.79
CA GLY A 168 11.39 -14.69 28.25
C GLY A 168 9.98 -15.06 28.67
N ARG A 169 8.96 -14.58 27.93
CA ARG A 169 7.55 -14.92 28.19
C ARG A 169 7.24 -16.41 27.96
N LEU A 170 7.84 -17.01 26.93
CA LEU A 170 7.68 -18.43 26.64
C LEU A 170 8.20 -19.35 27.74
N THR A 171 9.18 -18.89 28.51
CA THR A 171 9.85 -19.74 29.52
C THR A 171 9.49 -19.37 30.95
N GLU A 172 8.71 -18.29 31.19
CA GLU A 172 8.45 -17.72 32.53
C GLU A 172 9.70 -17.51 33.37
N ALA A 173 10.89 -17.53 32.74
CA ALA A 173 12.17 -17.53 33.43
C ALA A 173 12.59 -16.10 33.82
N GLU A 174 12.24 -15.70 35.01
CA GLU A 174 12.89 -14.61 35.73
C GLU A 174 14.27 -15.09 36.22
N HIS A 175 15.27 -15.11 35.37
CA HIS A 175 16.62 -15.30 35.87
C HIS A 175 17.53 -14.19 35.38
N GLY A 176 17.57 -13.11 36.18
CA GLY A 176 18.68 -12.19 36.22
C GLY A 176 19.95 -12.96 36.57
N ALA A 177 20.72 -13.34 35.57
CA ALA A 177 21.98 -14.02 35.73
C ALA A 177 23.13 -13.02 36.02
N ASP A 178 22.81 -11.87 36.60
CA ASP A 178 23.74 -10.74 36.76
C ASP A 178 25.02 -11.05 37.50
N GLU A 179 24.99 -11.90 38.52
CA GLU A 179 26.17 -12.25 39.29
C GLU A 179 26.98 -13.45 38.75
N LEU A 180 26.35 -14.39 38.10
CA LEU A 180 27.00 -15.56 37.50
C LEU A 180 27.79 -15.22 36.23
N LEU A 181 27.30 -14.25 35.46
CA LEU A 181 27.83 -13.90 34.13
C LEU A 181 29.15 -13.11 34.21
N LEU A 182 29.36 -12.31 35.25
CA LEU A 182 30.61 -11.57 35.46
C LEU A 182 31.80 -12.48 35.77
N ARG A 183 31.60 -13.59 36.42
CA ARG A 183 32.66 -14.55 36.79
C ARG A 183 32.94 -15.60 35.71
N ALA A 184 32.02 -15.80 34.80
CA ALA A 184 32.01 -17.00 33.99
C ALA A 184 32.12 -16.77 32.47
N SER A 185 32.50 -15.57 32.00
CA SER A 185 32.41 -15.23 30.59
C SER A 185 33.23 -16.12 29.62
N ARG A 186 34.16 -16.84 30.08
CA ARG A 186 34.92 -17.82 29.26
C ARG A 186 34.64 -19.27 29.65
N GLU A 187 34.53 -19.60 30.93
CA GLU A 187 34.17 -20.97 31.37
C GLU A 187 32.65 -21.20 31.30
N ALA A 188 31.85 -20.14 31.45
CA ALA A 188 30.39 -20.20 31.35
C ALA A 188 29.87 -20.63 29.99
N ARG A 189 30.58 -20.32 28.91
CA ARG A 189 30.17 -20.80 27.56
C ARG A 189 30.06 -22.32 27.50
N LYS A 190 30.99 -23.00 28.11
CA LYS A 190 31.00 -24.48 28.16
C LYS A 190 30.00 -24.99 29.19
N ALA A 191 30.01 -24.39 30.38
CA ALA A 191 29.11 -24.75 31.47
C ALA A 191 27.64 -24.42 31.19
N VAL A 192 27.33 -23.29 30.52
CA VAL A 192 25.96 -22.94 30.14
C VAL A 192 25.48 -23.85 29.01
N SER A 193 26.31 -24.21 28.02
CA SER A 193 25.96 -25.17 26.99
C SER A 193 25.61 -26.57 27.55
N GLU A 194 26.25 -26.97 28.63
CA GLU A 194 26.03 -28.25 29.32
C GLU A 194 24.88 -28.19 30.34
N ALA A 195 24.49 -26.99 30.79
CA ALA A 195 23.46 -26.75 31.82
C ALA A 195 22.10 -26.26 31.24
N ILE A 196 21.94 -26.23 29.92
CA ILE A 196 20.68 -25.82 29.28
C ILE A 196 19.58 -26.82 29.63
N PRO A 197 18.48 -26.38 30.28
CA PRO A 197 17.36 -27.25 30.58
C PRO A 197 16.78 -27.88 29.30
N PRO A 198 16.32 -29.15 29.34
CA PRO A 198 15.71 -29.84 28.19
C PRO A 198 14.56 -29.03 27.58
N GLU A 199 13.76 -28.35 28.41
CA GLU A 199 12.63 -27.53 28.01
C GLU A 199 13.03 -26.38 27.10
N LEU A 200 14.19 -25.75 27.37
CA LEU A 200 14.73 -24.70 26.49
C LEU A 200 15.19 -25.25 25.13
N SER A 201 15.77 -26.43 25.14
CA SER A 201 16.22 -27.09 23.90
C SER A 201 15.03 -27.53 23.04
N GLU A 202 13.95 -28.04 23.65
CA GLU A 202 12.69 -28.37 22.95
C GLU A 202 12.03 -27.12 22.37
N LEU A 203 12.02 -26.02 23.12
CA LEU A 203 11.50 -24.73 22.65
C LEU A 203 12.27 -24.25 21.42
N VAL A 204 13.60 -24.29 21.47
CA VAL A 204 14.45 -23.86 20.32
C VAL A 204 14.25 -24.76 19.11
N ALA A 205 14.07 -26.06 19.31
CA ALA A 205 13.72 -26.98 18.20
C ALA A 205 12.38 -26.61 17.55
N THR A 206 11.39 -26.22 18.37
CA THR A 206 10.10 -25.77 17.88
C THR A 206 10.22 -24.43 17.13
N ILE A 207 11.04 -23.51 17.62
CA ILE A 207 11.36 -22.24 16.92
C ILE A 207 12.02 -22.54 15.58
N GLN A 208 12.98 -23.47 15.54
CA GLN A 208 13.66 -23.87 14.29
C GLN A 208 12.69 -24.45 13.27
N GLN A 209 11.78 -25.31 13.68
CA GLN A 209 10.72 -25.84 12.80
C GLN A 209 9.83 -24.72 12.26
N ARG A 210 9.45 -23.76 13.09
CA ARG A 210 8.65 -22.59 12.69
C ARG A 210 9.41 -21.71 11.71
N LEU A 211 10.71 -21.49 11.92
CA LEU A 211 11.58 -20.77 10.99
C LEU A 211 11.67 -21.44 9.63
N HIS A 212 11.79 -22.77 9.59
CA HIS A 212 11.78 -23.51 8.33
C HIS A 212 10.42 -23.34 7.60
N ALA A 213 9.30 -23.37 8.32
CA ALA A 213 7.98 -23.10 7.74
C ALA A 213 7.83 -21.67 7.20
N LEU A 214 8.50 -20.70 7.82
CA LEU A 214 8.56 -19.30 7.36
C LEU A 214 9.58 -19.07 6.22
N GLY A 215 10.22 -20.14 5.70
CA GLY A 215 11.15 -20.06 4.57
C GLY A 215 12.59 -19.75 4.93
N SER A 216 12.97 -19.84 6.20
CA SER A 216 14.37 -19.73 6.62
C SER A 216 14.98 -21.14 6.71
N GLY A 217 15.48 -21.67 5.59
CA GLY A 217 16.15 -22.97 5.53
C GLY A 217 17.63 -22.97 5.95
N GLU A 218 18.17 -21.80 6.35
CA GLU A 218 19.60 -21.63 6.63
C GLU A 218 20.04 -22.11 8.02
N PHE A 219 19.11 -22.18 8.96
CA PHE A 219 19.42 -22.58 10.33
C PHE A 219 19.32 -24.08 10.52
N LYS A 220 20.47 -24.73 10.76
CA LYS A 220 20.55 -26.19 10.92
C LYS A 220 20.72 -26.64 12.37
N ASP A 221 21.27 -25.78 13.23
CA ASP A 221 21.63 -26.12 14.62
C ASP A 221 21.40 -24.92 15.56
N LEU A 222 20.11 -24.49 15.66
CA LEU A 222 19.73 -23.44 16.62
C LEU A 222 19.86 -23.96 18.05
N LYS A 223 20.45 -23.13 18.90
CA LYS A 223 20.58 -23.44 20.33
C LYS A 223 20.59 -22.16 21.17
N PRO A 224 20.13 -22.22 22.42
CA PRO A 224 20.33 -21.11 23.36
C PRO A 224 21.81 -20.92 23.68
N GLY A 225 22.22 -19.69 23.93
CA GLY A 225 23.60 -19.38 24.25
C GLY A 225 23.77 -17.96 24.83
N LEU A 226 24.98 -17.63 25.31
CA LEU A 226 25.29 -16.33 25.86
C LEU A 226 25.56 -15.29 24.78
N ASP A 227 24.83 -14.17 24.81
CA ASP A 227 25.11 -13.01 23.95
C ASP A 227 26.17 -12.10 24.60
N GLN A 228 27.30 -11.96 23.94
CA GLN A 228 28.42 -11.12 24.35
C GLN A 228 28.46 -9.75 23.66
N SER A 229 27.55 -9.47 22.71
CA SER A 229 27.61 -8.26 21.89
C SER A 229 27.12 -6.99 22.56
N LEU A 230 26.50 -7.07 23.74
CA LEU A 230 25.94 -5.92 24.45
C LEU A 230 26.38 -5.87 25.92
N SER A 231 27.26 -4.89 26.17
CA SER A 231 27.60 -4.29 27.43
C SER A 231 28.36 -5.13 28.50
N THR A 232 29.23 -4.45 29.10
CA THR A 232 30.23 -4.82 30.10
C THR A 232 29.69 -5.28 31.47
N SER A 233 28.38 -5.48 31.68
CA SER A 233 27.89 -5.79 33.02
C SER A 233 26.86 -6.92 33.17
N THR A 234 26.13 -7.31 32.13
CA THR A 234 25.14 -8.40 32.22
C THR A 234 24.94 -9.09 30.88
N GLY A 235 25.50 -10.27 30.69
CA GLY A 235 25.22 -11.11 29.52
C GLY A 235 23.79 -11.65 29.59
N ASN A 236 23.01 -11.47 28.54
CA ASN A 236 21.69 -12.09 28.39
C ASN A 236 21.79 -13.42 27.63
N LEU A 237 20.98 -14.38 28.02
CA LEU A 237 20.83 -15.60 27.26
C LEU A 237 20.21 -15.23 25.90
N ALA A 238 20.73 -15.78 24.80
CA ALA A 238 20.27 -15.50 23.44
C ALA A 238 20.20 -16.76 22.59
N LEU A 239 19.53 -16.70 21.43
CA LEU A 239 19.53 -17.77 20.44
C LEU A 239 20.86 -17.81 19.68
N TYR A 240 21.35 -19.02 19.45
CA TYR A 240 22.57 -19.30 18.69
C TYR A 240 22.29 -20.32 17.58
N GLU A 241 22.95 -20.13 16.46
CA GLU A 241 23.15 -21.15 15.43
C GLU A 241 24.59 -21.64 15.52
N GLY A 242 24.80 -22.87 15.96
CA GLY A 242 26.15 -23.37 16.24
C GLY A 242 26.88 -22.48 17.28
N PRO A 243 28.06 -21.94 16.97
CA PRO A 243 28.79 -21.04 17.87
C PRO A 243 28.45 -19.55 17.70
N VAL A 244 27.57 -19.19 16.76
CA VAL A 244 27.32 -17.79 16.37
C VAL A 244 25.96 -17.34 16.90
N PRO A 245 25.88 -16.23 17.67
CA PRO A 245 24.59 -15.70 18.09
C PRO A 245 23.76 -15.22 16.90
N LEU A 246 22.44 -15.41 16.96
CA LEU A 246 21.51 -14.99 15.89
C LEU A 246 21.59 -13.48 15.60
N SER A 247 21.96 -12.66 16.56
CA SER A 247 22.19 -11.22 16.37
C SER A 247 23.28 -10.88 15.35
N ASN A 248 24.17 -11.83 15.02
CA ASN A 248 25.22 -11.66 14.02
C ASN A 248 24.79 -12.10 12.61
N PHE A 249 23.58 -12.61 12.46
CA PHE A 249 23.03 -12.98 11.14
C PHE A 249 22.43 -11.79 10.40
N GLY A 250 22.15 -11.96 9.12
CA GLY A 250 21.49 -10.95 8.30
C GLY A 250 20.13 -10.54 8.87
N LEU A 251 19.73 -9.31 8.59
CA LEU A 251 18.50 -8.71 9.12
C LEU A 251 17.24 -9.57 8.85
N GLY A 252 17.11 -10.12 7.63
CA GLY A 252 15.96 -10.95 7.26
C GLY A 252 15.83 -12.21 8.10
N SER A 253 16.94 -12.91 8.35
CA SER A 253 16.94 -14.11 9.20
C SER A 253 16.60 -13.79 10.65
N ARG A 254 17.13 -12.68 11.19
CA ARG A 254 16.77 -12.20 12.54
C ARG A 254 15.29 -11.83 12.62
N ARG A 255 14.75 -11.17 11.57
CA ARG A 255 13.35 -10.81 11.53
C ARG A 255 12.44 -12.02 11.58
N LEU A 256 12.68 -13.01 10.73
CA LEU A 256 11.90 -14.25 10.73
C LEU A 256 11.96 -14.97 12.07
N ALA A 257 13.16 -15.04 12.70
CA ALA A 257 13.30 -15.63 14.01
C ALA A 257 12.52 -14.87 15.10
N GLY A 258 12.56 -13.54 15.07
CA GLY A 258 11.79 -12.68 15.99
C GLY A 258 10.29 -12.80 15.79
N VAL A 259 9.81 -12.84 14.55
CA VAL A 259 8.41 -13.08 14.22
C VAL A 259 7.97 -14.46 14.72
N ALA A 260 8.75 -15.51 14.46
CA ALA A 260 8.45 -16.86 14.94
C ALA A 260 8.37 -16.94 16.47
N ALA A 261 9.33 -16.35 17.19
CA ALA A 261 9.34 -16.31 18.64
C ALA A 261 8.12 -15.53 19.19
N GLN A 262 7.78 -14.40 18.58
CA GLN A 262 6.63 -13.59 18.99
C GLN A 262 5.30 -14.29 18.71
N GLN A 263 5.16 -14.94 17.56
CA GLN A 263 3.97 -15.75 17.25
C GLN A 263 3.76 -16.88 18.27
N MET A 264 4.83 -17.58 18.65
CA MET A 264 4.77 -18.64 19.65
C MET A 264 4.41 -18.10 21.05
N ALA A 265 5.05 -16.99 21.44
CA ALA A 265 4.80 -16.33 22.75
C ALA A 265 3.38 -15.75 22.88
N ASN A 266 2.70 -15.58 21.77
CA ASN A 266 1.36 -14.99 21.69
C ASN A 266 0.38 -15.88 20.91
N ALA A 267 0.57 -17.20 20.96
CA ALA A 267 -0.28 -18.15 20.26
C ALA A 267 -1.78 -18.02 20.65
N ASP A 268 -2.05 -17.62 21.89
CA ASP A 268 -3.40 -17.43 22.43
C ASP A 268 -3.99 -16.05 22.11
N LYS A 269 -3.24 -15.20 21.38
CA LYS A 269 -3.63 -13.80 21.16
C LYS A 269 -4.19 -13.57 19.79
N GLY A 270 -5.33 -12.86 19.78
CA GLY A 270 -6.10 -12.65 18.56
C GLY A 270 -5.55 -11.63 17.58
N ILE A 271 -4.75 -10.62 18.01
CA ILE A 271 -4.39 -9.49 17.16
C ILE A 271 -2.87 -9.42 16.96
N ILE A 272 -2.46 -9.42 15.69
CA ILE A 272 -1.06 -9.29 15.27
C ILE A 272 -0.89 -7.98 14.50
N LEU A 273 0.04 -7.15 14.93
CA LEU A 273 0.39 -5.89 14.27
C LEU A 273 1.82 -5.99 13.74
N ILE A 274 1.99 -5.85 12.42
CA ILE A 274 3.32 -5.94 11.78
C ILE A 274 3.58 -4.67 11.00
N ASP A 275 4.52 -3.86 11.50
CA ASP A 275 4.95 -2.66 10.79
C ASP A 275 6.01 -3.01 9.76
N GLU A 276 5.88 -2.45 8.54
CA GLU A 276 6.77 -2.69 7.41
C GLU A 276 7.09 -4.19 7.23
N ILE A 277 6.08 -4.97 6.83
CA ILE A 277 6.20 -6.44 6.76
C ILE A 277 7.39 -6.90 5.89
N GLU A 278 7.77 -6.12 4.89
CA GLU A 278 8.92 -6.36 4.01
C GLU A 278 10.28 -6.08 4.63
N TYR A 279 10.33 -5.38 5.78
CA TYR A 279 11.59 -4.88 6.33
C TYR A 279 12.66 -5.97 6.49
N GLY A 280 13.76 -5.81 5.75
CA GLY A 280 14.91 -6.73 5.78
C GLY A 280 14.68 -8.09 5.12
N LEU A 281 13.56 -8.32 4.44
CA LEU A 281 13.24 -9.59 3.80
C LEU A 281 13.48 -9.55 2.29
N GLU A 282 14.03 -10.64 1.76
CA GLU A 282 14.09 -10.88 0.32
C GLU A 282 12.67 -11.20 -0.22
N PRO A 283 12.40 -10.94 -1.51
CA PRO A 283 11.07 -11.12 -2.10
C PRO A 283 10.41 -12.48 -1.84
N HIS A 284 11.15 -13.56 -1.95
CA HIS A 284 10.62 -14.92 -1.73
C HIS A 284 10.27 -15.20 -0.25
N ARG A 285 11.05 -14.64 0.68
CA ARG A 285 10.80 -14.76 2.13
C ARG A 285 9.59 -13.94 2.54
N LEU A 286 9.45 -12.74 1.95
CA LEU A 286 8.26 -11.91 2.15
C LEU A 286 6.99 -12.60 1.66
N ALA A 287 7.02 -13.18 0.44
CA ALA A 287 5.89 -13.93 -0.10
C ALA A 287 5.47 -15.09 0.82
N ASN A 288 6.46 -15.87 1.30
CA ASN A 288 6.18 -16.98 2.22
C ASN A 288 5.63 -16.49 3.57
N LEU A 289 6.18 -15.41 4.14
CA LEU A 289 5.69 -14.84 5.40
C LEU A 289 4.23 -14.38 5.28
N LEU A 290 3.88 -13.69 4.18
CA LEU A 290 2.50 -13.26 3.89
C LEU A 290 1.56 -14.46 3.82
N THR A 291 1.93 -15.52 3.10
CA THR A 291 1.14 -16.76 3.04
C THR A 291 0.96 -17.37 4.44
N CYS A 292 2.04 -17.51 5.21
CA CYS A 292 1.96 -18.06 6.56
C CYS A 292 1.09 -17.23 7.52
N ILE A 293 1.02 -15.90 7.35
CA ILE A 293 0.18 -15.04 8.20
C ILE A 293 -1.28 -15.11 7.74
N LYS A 294 -1.55 -15.08 6.44
CA LYS A 294 -2.92 -15.18 5.88
C LYS A 294 -3.59 -16.53 6.15
N ASP A 295 -2.82 -17.63 6.07
CA ASP A 295 -3.34 -18.98 6.26
C ASP A 295 -3.56 -19.35 7.74
N ARG A 296 -3.26 -18.46 8.67
CA ARG A 296 -3.50 -18.70 10.09
C ARG A 296 -4.99 -18.68 10.40
N THR A 297 -5.49 -19.82 10.82
CA THR A 297 -6.88 -19.99 11.28
C THR A 297 -7.06 -19.73 12.78
N ASP A 298 -5.94 -19.60 13.52
CA ASP A 298 -5.90 -19.47 14.97
C ASP A 298 -5.75 -18.01 15.46
N SER A 299 -5.56 -17.04 14.53
CA SER A 299 -5.52 -15.61 14.88
C SER A 299 -6.80 -14.90 14.46
N ALA A 300 -7.29 -14.03 15.32
CA ALA A 300 -8.50 -13.27 15.02
C ALA A 300 -8.24 -12.22 13.90
N LEU A 301 -7.13 -11.50 13.94
CA LEU A 301 -6.85 -10.43 13.01
C LEU A 301 -5.33 -10.16 12.90
N ALA A 302 -4.83 -10.08 11.67
CA ALA A 302 -3.48 -9.55 11.39
C ALA A 302 -3.60 -8.23 10.64
N ILE A 303 -3.00 -7.14 11.18
CA ILE A 303 -2.91 -5.85 10.50
C ILE A 303 -1.45 -5.56 10.22
N THR A 304 -1.14 -5.32 8.96
CA THR A 304 0.24 -5.03 8.52
C THR A 304 0.32 -3.68 7.84
N THR A 305 1.51 -3.09 7.78
CA THR A 305 1.81 -2.01 6.86
C THR A 305 2.80 -2.48 5.82
N THR A 306 2.73 -1.94 4.62
CA THR A 306 3.71 -2.23 3.56
C THR A 306 3.88 -1.07 2.60
N HIS A 307 5.12 -0.92 2.12
CA HIS A 307 5.50 -0.06 0.99
C HIS A 307 6.09 -0.88 -0.16
N SER A 308 5.98 -2.21 -0.10
CA SER A 308 6.59 -3.11 -1.07
C SER A 308 5.63 -3.47 -2.21
N PRO A 309 5.98 -3.14 -3.47
CA PRO A 309 5.26 -3.66 -4.63
C PRO A 309 5.23 -5.19 -4.67
N THR A 310 6.27 -5.83 -4.15
CA THR A 310 6.33 -7.30 -4.05
C THR A 310 5.28 -7.83 -3.08
N ALA A 311 5.08 -7.19 -1.92
CA ALA A 311 4.02 -7.59 -1.00
C ALA A 311 2.65 -7.51 -1.68
N LEU A 312 2.36 -6.39 -2.36
CA LEU A 312 1.08 -6.18 -3.04
C LEU A 312 0.76 -7.23 -4.10
N ARG A 313 1.76 -7.73 -4.84
CA ARG A 313 1.55 -8.81 -5.82
C ARG A 313 1.07 -10.12 -5.22
N HIS A 314 1.32 -10.33 -3.92
CA HIS A 314 0.92 -11.53 -3.16
C HIS A 314 -0.35 -11.32 -2.32
N LEU A 315 -0.93 -10.11 -2.37
CA LEU A 315 -2.17 -9.77 -1.68
C LEU A 315 -3.35 -9.74 -2.64
N ASP A 316 -4.52 -9.97 -2.09
CA ASP A 316 -5.78 -9.78 -2.80
C ASP A 316 -6.31 -8.36 -2.56
N VAL A 317 -7.20 -7.88 -3.44
CA VAL A 317 -7.79 -6.53 -3.33
C VAL A 317 -8.48 -6.35 -1.97
N ASP A 318 -9.13 -7.39 -1.49
CA ASP A 318 -9.88 -7.40 -0.23
C ASP A 318 -8.98 -7.30 1.00
N ASP A 319 -7.68 -7.63 0.85
CA ASP A 319 -6.69 -7.51 1.92
C ASP A 319 -6.24 -6.07 2.15
N LEU A 320 -6.63 -5.10 1.30
CA LEU A 320 -6.05 -3.76 1.29
C LEU A 320 -6.90 -2.74 2.04
N GLY A 321 -6.26 -2.02 2.95
CA GLY A 321 -6.76 -0.80 3.57
C GLY A 321 -6.02 0.43 3.06
N ILE A 322 -6.68 1.28 2.29
CA ILE A 322 -6.10 2.49 1.71
C ILE A 322 -6.13 3.61 2.72
N VAL A 323 -4.97 4.00 3.22
CA VAL A 323 -4.84 5.05 4.22
C VAL A 323 -4.56 6.39 3.53
N ARG A 324 -5.40 7.37 3.79
CA ARG A 324 -5.25 8.75 3.33
C ARG A 324 -5.31 9.71 4.51
N ARG A 325 -4.51 10.76 4.44
CA ARG A 325 -4.47 11.84 5.42
C ARG A 325 -4.62 13.16 4.68
N ASP A 326 -5.56 13.99 5.13
CA ASP A 326 -5.74 15.33 4.60
C ASP A 326 -4.78 16.35 5.25
N SER A 327 -4.85 17.61 4.79
CA SER A 327 -4.05 18.71 5.31
C SER A 327 -4.39 19.07 6.77
N ASN A 328 -5.60 18.75 7.23
CA ASN A 328 -6.09 19.02 8.58
C ASN A 328 -5.73 17.90 9.57
N GLY A 329 -5.13 16.80 9.07
CA GLY A 329 -4.79 15.66 9.91
C GLY A 329 -5.90 14.63 10.08
N THR A 330 -7.01 14.77 9.34
CA THR A 330 -8.05 13.75 9.30
C THR A 330 -7.55 12.56 8.50
N VAL A 331 -7.64 11.38 9.11
CA VAL A 331 -7.20 10.13 8.48
C VAL A 331 -8.40 9.27 8.15
N THR A 332 -8.42 8.77 6.92
CA THR A 332 -9.42 7.80 6.45
C THR A 332 -8.76 6.50 6.05
N VAL A 333 -9.43 5.38 6.33
CA VAL A 333 -9.04 4.06 5.85
C VAL A 333 -10.21 3.50 5.06
N LYS A 334 -10.01 3.28 3.77
CA LYS A 334 -11.02 2.72 2.87
C LYS A 334 -10.54 1.37 2.33
N SER A 335 -11.44 0.39 2.25
CA SER A 335 -11.19 -0.89 1.59
C SER A 335 -11.92 -0.93 0.26
N PHE A 336 -11.48 -1.79 -0.64
CA PHE A 336 -12.20 -2.07 -1.88
C PHE A 336 -13.43 -2.93 -1.59
N ALA A 337 -14.47 -2.79 -2.41
CA ALA A 337 -15.64 -3.63 -2.30
C ALA A 337 -15.33 -5.07 -2.81
N PRO A 338 -15.95 -6.12 -2.24
CA PRO A 338 -15.65 -7.51 -2.58
C PRO A 338 -15.91 -7.88 -4.05
N ASP A 339 -16.73 -7.13 -4.77
CA ASP A 339 -17.03 -7.32 -6.19
C ASP A 339 -15.98 -6.69 -7.13
N GLN A 340 -15.03 -5.93 -6.59
CA GLN A 340 -13.99 -5.22 -7.37
C GLN A 340 -12.77 -6.08 -7.69
N THR A 341 -12.95 -7.39 -7.79
CA THR A 341 -11.88 -8.37 -8.09
C THR A 341 -11.15 -8.13 -9.41
N TYR A 342 -11.74 -7.37 -10.34
CA TYR A 342 -11.08 -6.97 -11.59
C TYR A 342 -9.84 -6.07 -11.36
N LEU A 343 -9.76 -5.36 -10.23
CA LEU A 343 -8.57 -4.63 -9.82
C LEU A 343 -7.37 -5.55 -9.49
N GLN A 344 -7.63 -6.84 -9.27
CA GLN A 344 -6.55 -7.81 -9.03
C GLN A 344 -5.55 -7.87 -10.20
N LYS A 345 -6.03 -7.63 -11.43
CA LYS A 345 -5.15 -7.52 -12.60
C LYS A 345 -4.21 -6.31 -12.49
N LEU A 346 -4.76 -5.17 -12.01
CA LEU A 346 -3.99 -3.95 -11.83
C LEU A 346 -2.94 -4.11 -10.72
N ILE A 347 -3.30 -4.67 -9.56
CA ILE A 347 -2.35 -4.95 -8.46
C ILE A 347 -1.19 -5.83 -8.93
N ARG A 348 -1.48 -6.89 -9.66
CA ARG A 348 -0.43 -7.82 -10.14
C ARG A 348 0.46 -7.20 -11.20
N ARG A 349 -0.08 -6.33 -12.05
CA ARG A 349 0.62 -5.71 -13.17
C ARG A 349 1.39 -4.46 -12.75
N SER A 350 0.74 -3.57 -11.99
CA SER A 350 1.24 -2.26 -11.59
C SER A 350 0.98 -1.99 -10.11
N PRO A 351 1.56 -2.77 -9.19
CA PRO A 351 1.35 -2.58 -7.75
C PRO A 351 1.79 -1.20 -7.26
N GLU A 352 2.71 -0.55 -7.99
CA GLU A 352 3.20 0.79 -7.71
C GLU A 352 2.06 1.84 -7.73
N ALA A 353 1.01 1.61 -8.52
CA ALA A 353 -0.18 2.46 -8.55
C ALA A 353 -0.83 2.59 -7.17
N PHE A 354 -0.87 1.51 -6.41
CA PHE A 354 -1.49 1.47 -5.07
C PHE A 354 -0.63 2.13 -3.98
N LEU A 355 0.64 2.39 -4.26
CA LEU A 355 1.57 3.09 -3.37
C LEU A 355 1.75 4.58 -3.76
N ALA A 356 1.19 4.99 -4.88
CA ALA A 356 1.30 6.33 -5.42
C ALA A 356 0.43 7.35 -4.67
N ARG A 357 0.80 8.62 -4.77
CA ARG A 357 -0.08 9.75 -4.42
C ARG A 357 -1.04 10.03 -5.58
N ARG A 358 -0.51 10.06 -6.80
CA ARG A 358 -1.24 10.30 -8.05
C ARG A 358 -1.02 9.15 -9.01
N VAL A 359 -2.11 8.67 -9.60
CA VAL A 359 -2.09 7.62 -10.60
C VAL A 359 -2.44 8.23 -11.95
N VAL A 360 -1.55 8.09 -12.93
CA VAL A 360 -1.76 8.55 -14.30
C VAL A 360 -2.05 7.33 -15.17
N LEU A 361 -3.32 7.10 -15.46
CA LEU A 361 -3.80 5.97 -16.25
C LEU A 361 -3.78 6.32 -17.72
N ALA A 362 -3.07 5.57 -18.54
CA ALA A 362 -3.13 5.62 -20.00
C ALA A 362 -3.98 4.46 -20.51
N GLU A 363 -4.75 4.65 -21.59
CA GLU A 363 -5.74 3.67 -22.07
C GLU A 363 -5.11 2.31 -22.40
N GLY A 364 -3.99 2.32 -23.13
CA GLY A 364 -3.33 1.12 -23.59
C GLY A 364 -1.82 1.28 -23.74
N LYS A 365 -1.18 0.32 -24.41
CA LYS A 365 0.28 0.26 -24.58
C LYS A 365 0.86 1.45 -25.34
N THR A 366 0.15 1.90 -26.38
CA THR A 366 0.59 3.05 -27.19
C THR A 366 0.58 4.30 -26.34
N ASP A 367 -0.55 4.59 -25.68
CA ASP A 367 -0.77 5.75 -24.82
C ASP A 367 0.18 5.75 -23.62
N TYR A 368 0.40 4.58 -23.04
CA TYR A 368 1.35 4.43 -21.96
C TYR A 368 2.79 4.72 -22.40
N GLY A 369 3.21 4.20 -23.57
CA GLY A 369 4.51 4.51 -24.13
C GLY A 369 4.67 6.00 -24.45
N PHE A 370 3.62 6.59 -25.02
CA PHE A 370 3.55 8.03 -25.33
C PHE A 370 3.68 8.87 -24.03
N LEU A 371 2.92 8.54 -23.00
CA LEU A 371 2.99 9.18 -21.70
C LEU A 371 4.39 9.08 -21.07
N LEU A 372 5.04 7.92 -21.15
CA LEU A 372 6.39 7.75 -20.61
C LEU A 372 7.41 8.67 -21.29
N GLU A 373 7.34 8.86 -22.62
CA GLU A 373 8.21 9.79 -23.32
C GLU A 373 7.96 11.24 -22.88
N LEU A 374 6.69 11.64 -22.74
CA LEU A 374 6.33 12.96 -22.22
C LEU A 374 6.91 13.18 -20.81
N LEU A 375 6.73 12.20 -19.92
CA LEU A 375 7.23 12.28 -18.56
C LEU A 375 8.76 12.41 -18.51
N ASP A 376 9.48 11.66 -19.34
CA ASP A 376 10.93 11.73 -19.39
C ASP A 376 11.40 13.14 -19.84
N ARG A 377 10.77 13.72 -20.87
CA ARG A 377 11.09 15.07 -21.35
C ARG A 377 10.72 16.13 -20.32
N TRP A 378 9.53 16.07 -19.73
CA TRP A 378 9.12 17.01 -18.68
C TRP A 378 10.00 16.94 -17.45
N ASN A 379 10.39 15.73 -17.02
CA ASN A 379 11.30 15.56 -15.90
C ASN A 379 12.69 16.14 -16.18
N ALA A 380 13.20 16.02 -17.42
CA ALA A 380 14.45 16.64 -17.83
C ALA A 380 14.37 18.17 -17.76
N GLU A 381 13.31 18.78 -18.31
CA GLU A 381 13.07 20.23 -18.23
C GLU A 381 12.94 20.73 -16.78
N LEU A 382 12.19 19.98 -15.95
CA LEU A 382 11.99 20.33 -14.53
C LEU A 382 13.31 20.26 -13.75
N ALA A 383 14.17 19.28 -14.07
CA ALA A 383 15.49 19.13 -13.44
C ALA A 383 16.40 20.33 -13.73
N GLU A 384 16.38 20.90 -14.97
CA GLU A 384 17.11 22.12 -15.30
C GLU A 384 16.65 23.31 -14.44
N GLY A 385 15.34 23.37 -14.12
CA GLY A 385 14.75 24.40 -13.25
C GLY A 385 14.79 24.08 -11.76
N CYS A 386 15.46 23.01 -11.32
CA CYS A 386 15.45 22.51 -9.94
C CYS A 386 14.05 22.31 -9.37
N LYS A 387 13.08 21.93 -10.21
CA LYS A 387 11.71 21.61 -9.82
C LYS A 387 11.53 20.11 -9.59
N PRO A 388 10.57 19.69 -8.75
CA PRO A 388 10.35 18.28 -8.47
C PRO A 388 9.86 17.51 -9.72
N SER A 389 10.42 16.32 -9.92
CA SER A 389 10.01 15.38 -10.99
C SER A 389 8.65 14.73 -10.67
N SER A 390 8.06 14.04 -11.65
CA SER A 390 6.85 13.23 -11.46
C SER A 390 6.99 12.23 -10.31
N ALA A 391 8.13 11.55 -10.22
CA ALA A 391 8.44 10.63 -9.12
C ALA A 391 8.53 11.34 -7.76
N ALA A 392 9.12 12.54 -7.71
CA ALA A 392 9.24 13.31 -6.46
C ALA A 392 7.89 13.77 -5.89
N ILE A 393 6.91 14.03 -6.75
CA ILE A 393 5.53 14.35 -6.33
C ILE A 393 4.69 13.09 -6.07
N GLY A 394 5.23 11.90 -6.30
CA GLY A 394 4.55 10.62 -6.12
C GLY A 394 3.55 10.28 -7.21
N ALA A 395 3.75 10.78 -8.45
CA ALA A 395 2.95 10.42 -9.61
C ALA A 395 3.52 9.17 -10.29
N VAL A 396 2.65 8.20 -10.59
CA VAL A 396 3.01 6.93 -11.25
C VAL A 396 2.16 6.75 -12.50
N ALA A 397 2.81 6.56 -13.63
CA ALA A 397 2.16 6.19 -14.88
C ALA A 397 1.79 4.70 -14.89
N VAL A 398 0.61 4.39 -15.38
CA VAL A 398 0.06 3.03 -15.40
C VAL A 398 -0.51 2.71 -16.77
N GLU A 399 -0.14 1.53 -17.28
CA GLU A 399 -0.72 0.99 -18.51
C GLU A 399 -2.13 0.45 -18.21
N GLY A 400 -3.12 1.01 -18.87
CA GLY A 400 -4.51 0.58 -18.79
C GLY A 400 -4.77 -0.75 -19.49
N SER A 401 -6.01 -1.17 -19.50
CA SER A 401 -6.49 -2.43 -20.10
C SER A 401 -7.62 -2.19 -21.11
N GLY A 402 -7.55 -1.08 -21.85
CA GLY A 402 -8.63 -0.68 -22.74
C GLY A 402 -9.92 -0.39 -21.96
N GLY A 403 -11.01 -1.10 -22.24
CA GLY A 403 -12.32 -0.85 -21.65
C GLY A 403 -12.40 -0.89 -20.11
N ASP A 404 -11.48 -1.58 -19.43
CA ASP A 404 -11.43 -1.61 -17.94
C ASP A 404 -10.82 -0.32 -17.36
N THR A 405 -10.11 0.49 -18.14
CA THR A 405 -9.29 1.63 -17.65
C THR A 405 -10.14 2.72 -17.00
N ILE A 406 -11.29 3.03 -17.58
CA ILE A 406 -12.22 4.04 -17.05
C ILE A 406 -12.77 3.60 -15.69
N GLU A 407 -13.12 2.32 -15.57
CA GLU A 407 -13.60 1.75 -14.31
C GLU A 407 -12.50 1.71 -13.24
N TRP A 408 -11.26 1.42 -13.63
CA TRP A 408 -10.12 1.54 -12.69
C TRP A 408 -9.95 2.98 -12.19
N ALA A 409 -10.07 3.97 -13.07
CA ALA A 409 -10.00 5.37 -12.69
C ALA A 409 -11.08 5.74 -11.67
N ARG A 410 -12.32 5.29 -11.90
CA ARG A 410 -13.45 5.52 -11.00
C ARG A 410 -13.17 4.96 -9.60
N VAL A 411 -12.84 3.68 -9.52
CA VAL A 411 -12.67 3.00 -8.23
C VAL A 411 -11.46 3.51 -7.46
N LEU A 412 -10.35 3.81 -8.14
CA LEU A 412 -9.19 4.43 -7.49
C LEU A 412 -9.54 5.80 -6.92
N ALA A 413 -10.33 6.61 -7.65
CA ALA A 413 -10.79 7.90 -7.14
C ALA A 413 -11.73 7.75 -5.93
N ASP A 414 -12.63 6.77 -5.94
CA ASP A 414 -13.59 6.50 -4.84
C ASP A 414 -12.86 6.14 -3.52
N VAL A 415 -11.73 5.44 -3.61
CA VAL A 415 -10.91 5.13 -2.43
C VAL A 415 -9.88 6.21 -2.11
N GLY A 416 -9.91 7.34 -2.82
CA GLY A 416 -9.16 8.55 -2.49
C GLY A 416 -7.82 8.71 -3.20
N TYR A 417 -7.57 8.01 -4.31
CA TYR A 417 -6.42 8.33 -5.16
C TYR A 417 -6.68 9.61 -5.96
N ASP A 418 -5.64 10.37 -6.19
CA ASP A 418 -5.62 11.44 -7.17
C ASP A 418 -5.36 10.80 -8.55
N VAL A 419 -6.33 10.89 -9.45
CA VAL A 419 -6.31 10.15 -10.71
C VAL A 419 -6.31 11.10 -11.89
N VAL A 420 -5.37 10.90 -12.81
CA VAL A 420 -5.35 11.49 -14.15
C VAL A 420 -5.63 10.38 -15.14
N LEU A 421 -6.66 10.54 -15.95
CA LEU A 421 -7.06 9.58 -16.99
C LEU A 421 -6.73 10.16 -18.36
N PHE A 422 -5.82 9.50 -19.11
CA PHE A 422 -5.43 9.86 -20.47
C PHE A 422 -5.91 8.79 -21.45
N ILE A 423 -6.85 9.14 -22.31
CA ILE A 423 -7.55 8.21 -23.21
C ILE A 423 -7.78 8.78 -24.61
N ASP A 424 -8.09 7.89 -25.54
CA ASP A 424 -8.59 8.19 -26.87
C ASP A 424 -10.03 8.76 -26.83
N SER A 425 -10.48 9.35 -27.93
CA SER A 425 -11.80 9.95 -28.09
C SER A 425 -12.59 9.40 -29.30
N ASP A 426 -12.16 8.28 -29.86
CA ASP A 426 -12.76 7.70 -31.07
C ASP A 426 -14.01 6.86 -30.77
N VAL A 427 -14.23 6.44 -29.50
CA VAL A 427 -15.42 5.71 -29.06
C VAL A 427 -16.32 6.61 -28.22
N GLU A 428 -17.56 6.82 -28.66
CA GLU A 428 -18.51 7.76 -28.01
C GLU A 428 -18.89 7.34 -26.60
N ASN A 429 -19.17 6.06 -26.37
CA ASN A 429 -19.52 5.56 -25.04
C ASN A 429 -18.38 5.74 -24.01
N ASP A 430 -17.13 5.59 -24.44
CA ASP A 430 -15.97 5.74 -23.57
C ASP A 430 -15.73 7.21 -23.22
N ARG A 431 -15.98 8.14 -24.17
CA ARG A 431 -15.96 9.59 -23.90
C ARG A 431 -16.97 9.97 -22.84
N ASP A 432 -18.23 9.54 -23.02
CA ASP A 432 -19.31 9.89 -22.08
C ASP A 432 -19.04 9.33 -20.68
N ALA A 433 -18.53 8.09 -20.62
CA ALA A 433 -18.15 7.46 -19.35
C ALA A 433 -16.98 8.18 -18.67
N ALA A 434 -15.96 8.59 -19.42
CA ALA A 434 -14.83 9.33 -18.90
C ALA A 434 -15.23 10.75 -18.45
N ASP A 435 -15.99 11.47 -19.26
CA ASP A 435 -16.46 12.83 -18.94
C ASP A 435 -17.31 12.85 -17.65
N ALA A 436 -18.08 11.78 -17.38
CA ALA A 436 -18.82 11.62 -16.13
C ALA A 436 -17.90 11.53 -14.89
N LEU A 437 -16.64 11.11 -15.03
CA LEU A 437 -15.67 11.03 -13.92
C LEU A 437 -15.10 12.40 -13.52
N THR A 438 -15.15 13.39 -14.41
CA THR A 438 -14.62 14.73 -14.10
C THR A 438 -15.33 15.35 -12.89
N GLY A 439 -16.62 15.11 -12.72
CA GLY A 439 -17.40 15.50 -11.55
C GLY A 439 -16.99 14.79 -10.25
N ASN A 440 -16.35 13.61 -10.35
CA ASN A 440 -15.91 12.77 -9.24
C ASN A 440 -14.41 12.98 -8.92
N GLY A 441 -13.79 14.01 -9.49
CA GLY A 441 -12.43 14.43 -9.18
C GLY A 441 -11.34 13.61 -9.87
N VAL A 442 -11.65 12.97 -10.97
CA VAL A 442 -10.68 12.47 -11.92
C VAL A 442 -10.34 13.58 -12.91
N ALA A 443 -9.06 13.87 -13.10
CA ALA A 443 -8.62 14.76 -14.18
C ALA A 443 -8.62 13.96 -15.50
N VAL A 444 -9.62 14.20 -16.33
CA VAL A 444 -9.74 13.50 -17.63
C VAL A 444 -9.09 14.34 -18.70
N VAL A 445 -8.08 13.78 -19.37
CA VAL A 445 -7.42 14.36 -20.52
C VAL A 445 -7.61 13.43 -21.72
N ARG A 446 -8.20 13.92 -22.77
CA ARG A 446 -8.49 13.13 -23.96
C ARG A 446 -8.25 13.93 -25.23
N TRP A 447 -7.97 13.23 -26.30
CA TRP A 447 -7.85 13.87 -27.61
C TRP A 447 -9.16 14.52 -28.05
N LYS A 448 -9.11 15.29 -29.13
CA LYS A 448 -10.29 15.87 -29.77
C LYS A 448 -11.32 14.78 -30.12
N ASP A 449 -12.59 15.11 -30.06
CA ASP A 449 -13.68 14.18 -30.37
C ASP A 449 -13.49 13.45 -31.71
N GLY A 450 -13.57 12.14 -31.67
CA GLY A 450 -13.33 11.25 -32.78
C GLY A 450 -11.86 10.94 -33.10
N TYR A 451 -10.92 11.41 -32.26
CA TYR A 451 -9.48 11.18 -32.43
C TYR A 451 -8.99 10.08 -31.51
N ASN A 452 -8.19 9.17 -32.08
CA ASN A 452 -7.25 8.36 -31.37
C ASN A 452 -5.84 8.97 -31.43
N ILE A 453 -4.90 8.40 -30.71
CA ILE A 453 -3.54 8.92 -30.61
C ILE A 453 -2.83 8.97 -31.99
N GLU A 454 -3.04 7.98 -32.87
CA GLU A 454 -2.44 7.97 -34.20
C GLU A 454 -2.97 9.14 -35.05
N LEU A 455 -4.27 9.42 -34.98
CA LEU A 455 -4.88 10.54 -35.71
C LEU A 455 -4.42 11.89 -35.13
N ALA A 456 -4.33 12.01 -33.80
CA ALA A 456 -3.86 13.22 -33.14
C ALA A 456 -2.42 13.59 -33.53
N VAL A 457 -1.57 12.58 -33.68
CA VAL A 457 -0.19 12.78 -34.14
C VAL A 457 -0.15 13.11 -35.63
N THR A 458 -0.76 12.30 -36.49
CA THR A 458 -0.69 12.48 -37.94
C THR A 458 -1.30 13.79 -38.43
N ASP A 459 -2.33 14.31 -37.72
CA ASP A 459 -2.97 15.60 -38.04
C ASP A 459 -2.01 16.79 -37.90
N THR A 460 -0.96 16.62 -37.11
CA THR A 460 0.06 17.64 -36.86
C THR A 460 1.21 17.60 -37.89
N LEU A 461 1.46 16.41 -38.47
CA LEU A 461 2.65 16.16 -39.29
C LEU A 461 2.54 16.73 -40.70
N THR A 462 3.65 17.21 -41.24
CA THR A 462 3.84 17.53 -42.67
C THR A 462 3.96 16.26 -43.50
N ALA A 463 3.97 16.37 -44.84
CA ALA A 463 4.14 15.21 -45.71
C ALA A 463 5.49 14.49 -45.48
N SER A 464 6.57 15.23 -45.31
CA SER A 464 7.89 14.67 -45.02
C SER A 464 7.93 13.96 -43.67
N GLU A 465 7.28 14.52 -42.65
CA GLU A 465 7.22 13.92 -41.31
C GLU A 465 6.32 12.67 -41.29
N LEU A 466 5.27 12.62 -42.09
CA LEU A 466 4.47 11.40 -42.33
C LEU A 466 5.33 10.28 -42.93
N THR A 467 6.23 10.61 -43.87
CA THR A 467 7.20 9.66 -44.41
C THR A 467 8.11 9.13 -43.31
N VAL A 468 8.62 10.00 -42.45
CA VAL A 468 9.45 9.60 -41.27
C VAL A 468 8.64 8.69 -40.32
N LEU A 469 7.36 8.98 -40.07
CA LEU A 469 6.50 8.15 -39.23
C LEU A 469 6.31 6.75 -39.83
N ILE A 470 6.11 6.64 -41.14
CA ILE A 470 6.01 5.36 -41.85
C ILE A 470 7.32 4.57 -41.76
N ASP A 471 8.46 5.23 -42.03
CA ASP A 471 9.78 4.61 -41.92
C ASP A 471 10.06 4.15 -40.47
N LYS A 472 9.62 4.92 -39.47
CA LYS A 472 9.75 4.56 -38.05
C LYS A 472 8.90 3.34 -37.69
N ALA A 473 7.67 3.23 -38.22
CA ALA A 473 6.84 2.06 -38.04
C ALA A 473 7.48 0.79 -38.63
N ILE A 474 8.17 0.93 -39.77
CA ILE A 474 8.93 -0.16 -40.41
C ILE A 474 10.16 -0.52 -39.55
N GLU A 475 10.97 0.46 -39.18
CA GLU A 475 12.18 0.27 -38.36
C GLU A 475 11.91 -0.49 -37.07
N LEU A 476 10.81 -0.13 -36.39
CA LEU A 476 10.43 -0.72 -35.11
C LEU A 476 9.61 -2.01 -35.24
N SER A 477 9.40 -2.52 -36.46
CA SER A 477 8.76 -3.83 -36.68
C SER A 477 9.74 -4.98 -36.38
N ASP A 478 9.19 -6.17 -36.16
CA ASP A 478 10.01 -7.35 -35.85
C ASP A 478 10.83 -7.84 -37.05
N ASP A 479 10.39 -7.54 -38.27
CA ASP A 479 11.11 -7.79 -39.55
C ASP A 479 10.94 -6.60 -40.50
N PRO A 480 11.81 -5.60 -40.44
CA PRO A 480 11.70 -4.38 -41.24
C PRO A 480 11.71 -4.62 -42.76
N SER A 481 12.44 -5.65 -43.22
CA SER A 481 12.55 -5.95 -44.65
C SER A 481 11.27 -6.50 -45.27
N SER A 482 10.59 -7.38 -44.57
CA SER A 482 9.29 -7.94 -44.93
C SER A 482 8.15 -6.94 -44.66
N TYR A 483 8.26 -6.15 -43.60
CA TYR A 483 7.22 -5.24 -43.17
C TYR A 483 7.01 -4.07 -44.13
N ARG A 484 8.06 -3.61 -44.84
CA ARG A 484 7.99 -2.50 -45.80
C ARG A 484 6.97 -2.74 -46.94
N SER A 485 6.89 -3.95 -47.48
CA SER A 485 5.88 -4.30 -48.47
C SER A 485 4.47 -4.34 -47.88
N ASN A 486 4.33 -4.87 -46.66
CA ASN A 486 3.07 -4.94 -45.95
C ASN A 486 2.49 -3.56 -45.63
N VAL A 487 3.35 -2.57 -45.30
CA VAL A 487 2.92 -1.20 -45.00
C VAL A 487 2.22 -0.56 -46.23
N LEU A 488 2.73 -0.77 -47.43
CA LEU A 488 2.08 -0.28 -48.65
C LEU A 488 0.71 -0.92 -48.85
N ASP A 489 0.59 -2.24 -48.67
CA ASP A 489 -0.70 -2.96 -48.70
C ASP A 489 -1.66 -2.46 -47.63
N HIS A 490 -1.16 -2.13 -46.44
CA HIS A 490 -1.97 -1.52 -45.38
C HIS A 490 -2.50 -0.14 -45.80
N LEU A 491 -1.67 0.71 -46.39
CA LEU A 491 -2.08 2.02 -46.86
C LEU A 491 -3.14 1.94 -47.97
N HIS A 492 -2.95 1.05 -48.98
CA HIS A 492 -3.94 0.79 -50.02
C HIS A 492 -5.29 0.33 -49.43
N ALA A 493 -5.26 -0.59 -48.44
CA ALA A 493 -6.48 -1.06 -47.78
C ALA A 493 -7.26 0.05 -47.05
N TYR A 494 -6.63 1.17 -46.75
CA TYR A 494 -7.24 2.28 -46.02
C TYR A 494 -7.32 3.60 -46.78
N GLY A 495 -7.16 3.56 -48.11
CA GLY A 495 -7.55 4.67 -48.98
C GLY A 495 -6.42 5.27 -49.79
N LEU A 496 -5.20 4.70 -49.80
CA LEU A 496 -4.17 5.06 -50.75
C LEU A 496 -4.54 4.46 -52.12
N PRO A 497 -4.54 5.25 -53.24
CA PRO A 497 -4.77 4.71 -54.57
C PRO A 497 -3.77 3.62 -54.96
N GLU A 498 -4.20 2.61 -55.68
CA GLU A 498 -3.39 1.47 -56.15
C GLU A 498 -2.20 1.91 -57.04
N GLU A 499 -2.33 3.05 -57.70
CA GLU A 499 -1.27 3.64 -58.55
C GLU A 499 -0.09 4.19 -57.75
N VAL A 500 -0.28 4.43 -56.45
CA VAL A 500 0.78 4.92 -55.58
C VAL A 500 1.62 3.72 -55.08
N THR A 501 2.86 3.65 -55.53
CA THR A 501 3.78 2.56 -55.18
C THR A 501 4.95 2.98 -54.28
N THR A 502 4.98 4.27 -53.91
CA THR A 502 6.01 4.88 -53.06
C THR A 502 5.49 5.12 -51.64
N LEU A 503 6.37 5.01 -50.66
CA LEU A 503 6.12 5.40 -49.27
C LEU A 503 6.50 6.86 -48.98
N LEU A 504 7.00 7.59 -50.00
CA LEU A 504 7.30 9.02 -49.91
C LEU A 504 5.97 9.80 -50.04
N VAL A 505 5.47 10.28 -48.89
CA VAL A 505 4.15 10.94 -48.81
C VAL A 505 4.09 12.23 -49.65
N GLU A 506 5.25 12.90 -49.84
CA GLU A 506 5.38 14.10 -50.67
C GLU A 506 4.96 13.84 -52.13
N GLU A 507 5.21 12.63 -52.64
CA GLU A 507 4.89 12.23 -54.03
C GLU A 507 3.41 11.89 -54.21
N TRP A 508 2.63 11.64 -53.12
CA TRP A 508 1.23 11.24 -53.20
C TRP A 508 0.33 12.31 -53.80
N ASN A 509 0.72 13.58 -53.73
CA ASN A 509 -0.01 14.68 -54.32
C ASN A 509 -0.09 14.57 -55.85
N GLU A 510 0.89 13.96 -56.54
CA GLU A 510 0.88 13.70 -57.96
C GLU A 510 -0.24 12.73 -58.38
N HIS A 511 -0.70 11.90 -57.43
CA HIS A 511 -1.78 10.95 -57.56
C HIS A 511 -3.12 11.44 -56.96
N GLY A 512 -3.22 12.74 -56.66
CA GLY A 512 -4.44 13.38 -56.15
C GLY A 512 -4.69 13.19 -54.65
N VAL A 513 -3.73 12.69 -53.90
CA VAL A 513 -3.83 12.57 -52.45
C VAL A 513 -3.20 13.79 -51.78
N GLY A 514 -4.02 14.75 -51.39
CA GLY A 514 -3.56 15.92 -50.64
C GLY A 514 -3.17 15.57 -49.20
N LEU A 515 -2.52 16.52 -48.49
CA LEU A 515 -1.98 16.30 -47.13
C LEU A 515 -3.02 15.75 -46.15
N ASP A 516 -4.23 16.29 -46.11
CA ASP A 516 -5.28 15.82 -45.19
C ASP A 516 -5.71 14.39 -45.49
N GLY A 517 -5.76 14.02 -46.80
CA GLY A 517 -6.01 12.66 -47.24
C GLY A 517 -4.91 11.69 -46.82
N ALA A 518 -3.66 12.13 -46.95
CA ALA A 518 -2.49 11.36 -46.53
C ALA A 518 -2.49 11.13 -45.01
N ARG A 519 -2.71 12.18 -44.20
CA ARG A 519 -2.85 12.11 -42.72
C ARG A 519 -3.90 11.11 -42.29
N ALA A 520 -5.12 11.21 -42.88
CA ALA A 520 -6.24 10.32 -42.58
C ALA A 520 -5.96 8.85 -43.00
N THR A 521 -5.26 8.63 -44.11
CA THR A 521 -4.92 7.30 -44.61
C THR A 521 -3.86 6.64 -43.70
N VAL A 522 -2.78 7.38 -43.38
CA VAL A 522 -1.71 6.90 -42.51
C VAL A 522 -2.27 6.60 -41.12
N ALA A 523 -3.04 7.52 -40.51
CA ALA A 523 -3.67 7.31 -39.22
C ALA A 523 -4.52 6.04 -39.17
N ARG A 524 -5.42 5.87 -40.15
CA ARG A 524 -6.30 4.68 -40.22
C ARG A 524 -5.50 3.39 -40.38
N ALA A 525 -4.48 3.38 -41.24
CA ALA A 525 -3.62 2.24 -41.42
C ALA A 525 -2.85 1.91 -40.12
N ALA A 526 -2.24 2.91 -39.52
CA ALA A 526 -1.47 2.78 -38.27
C ALA A 526 -2.34 2.21 -37.13
N HIS A 527 -3.50 2.78 -36.90
CA HIS A 527 -4.44 2.34 -35.88
C HIS A 527 -4.96 0.90 -36.15
N ARG A 528 -5.56 0.67 -37.31
CA ARG A 528 -6.22 -0.61 -37.67
C ARG A 528 -5.23 -1.77 -37.80
N ARG A 529 -4.00 -1.51 -38.17
CA ARG A 529 -2.93 -2.51 -38.31
C ARG A 529 -1.95 -2.51 -37.14
N SER A 530 -2.27 -1.75 -36.07
CA SER A 530 -1.52 -1.76 -34.80
C SER A 530 -0.03 -1.46 -34.97
N TRP A 531 0.32 -0.46 -35.83
CA TRP A 531 1.71 -0.12 -36.12
C TRP A 531 2.48 0.28 -34.87
N PHE A 532 1.82 0.97 -33.93
CA PHE A 532 2.41 1.51 -32.71
C PHE A 532 1.96 0.84 -31.40
N LYS A 533 1.32 -0.33 -31.46
CA LYS A 533 0.71 -1.00 -30.30
C LYS A 533 1.73 -1.73 -29.39
N ARG A 534 2.82 -1.02 -29.06
CA ARG A 534 3.89 -1.42 -28.12
C ARG A 534 4.41 -0.18 -27.41
N VAL A 535 4.93 -0.35 -26.20
CA VAL A 535 5.42 0.76 -25.36
C VAL A 535 6.57 1.55 -26.05
N ASP A 536 7.55 0.83 -26.61
CA ASP A 536 8.67 1.46 -27.34
C ASP A 536 8.20 2.24 -28.57
N LYS A 537 7.19 1.74 -29.25
CA LYS A 537 6.58 2.41 -30.42
C LYS A 537 5.74 3.63 -30.03
N GLY A 538 5.01 3.54 -28.90
CA GLY A 538 4.32 4.71 -28.33
C GLY A 538 5.26 5.84 -27.96
N ARG A 539 6.43 5.52 -27.39
CA ARG A 539 7.50 6.50 -27.13
C ARG A 539 7.97 7.17 -28.42
N ALA A 540 8.22 6.39 -29.46
CA ALA A 540 8.63 6.93 -30.76
C ALA A 540 7.57 7.86 -31.37
N LEU A 541 6.28 7.53 -31.18
CA LEU A 541 5.16 8.36 -31.65
C LEU A 541 5.13 9.72 -30.94
N ALA A 542 5.35 9.74 -29.62
CA ALA A 542 5.46 10.97 -28.85
C ALA A 542 6.67 11.83 -29.29
N ALA A 543 7.82 11.20 -29.49
CA ALA A 543 9.02 11.91 -29.95
C ALA A 543 8.78 12.59 -31.31
N LEU A 544 8.16 11.88 -32.25
CA LEU A 544 7.82 12.44 -33.56
C LEU A 544 6.84 13.62 -33.44
N LEU A 545 5.82 13.54 -32.60
CA LEU A 545 4.90 14.66 -32.38
C LEU A 545 5.61 15.88 -31.83
N LEU A 546 6.44 15.70 -30.77
CA LEU A 546 7.11 16.82 -30.11
C LEU A 546 8.16 17.51 -30.97
N GLU A 547 8.69 16.82 -31.99
CA GLU A 547 9.67 17.32 -32.95
C GLU A 547 9.02 17.86 -34.25
N ALA A 548 7.70 17.67 -34.42
CA ALA A 548 6.98 18.09 -35.61
C ALA A 548 6.94 19.63 -35.74
N GLU A 549 7.13 20.12 -36.97
CA GLU A 549 7.12 21.55 -37.27
C GLU A 549 5.78 22.22 -36.88
N GLY A 550 4.66 21.51 -37.09
CA GLY A 550 3.32 22.00 -36.78
C GLY A 550 2.91 21.87 -35.31
N TYR A 551 3.74 21.24 -34.47
CA TYR A 551 3.36 20.92 -33.09
C TYR A 551 3.03 22.14 -32.23
N PRO A 552 3.82 23.23 -32.18
CA PRO A 552 3.58 24.33 -31.24
C PRO A 552 2.21 24.99 -31.36
N ASP A 553 1.62 24.98 -32.57
CA ASP A 553 0.33 25.62 -32.88
C ASP A 553 -0.82 24.61 -33.03
N SER A 554 -0.60 23.34 -32.65
CA SER A 554 -1.57 22.26 -32.86
C SER A 554 -2.52 22.08 -31.66
N ASP A 555 -3.69 21.47 -31.93
CA ASP A 555 -4.61 20.99 -30.87
C ASP A 555 -3.89 19.96 -29.97
N SER A 556 -3.00 19.15 -30.56
CA SER A 556 -2.21 18.14 -29.83
C SER A 556 -1.28 18.77 -28.79
N ALA A 557 -0.65 19.91 -29.09
CA ALA A 557 0.18 20.64 -28.13
C ALA A 557 -0.65 21.13 -26.93
N SER A 558 -1.87 21.62 -27.19
CA SER A 558 -2.80 22.04 -26.12
C SER A 558 -3.16 20.86 -25.21
N LYS A 559 -3.43 19.68 -25.77
CA LYS A 559 -3.76 18.47 -25.01
C LYS A 559 -2.59 17.91 -24.21
N VAL A 560 -1.40 17.94 -24.79
CA VAL A 560 -0.16 17.56 -24.09
C VAL A 560 0.13 18.52 -22.92
N GLN A 561 -0.14 19.82 -23.10
CA GLN A 561 -0.01 20.81 -22.02
C GLN A 561 -1.07 20.56 -20.91
N GLU A 562 -2.33 20.30 -21.29
CA GLU A 562 -3.39 19.93 -20.36
C GLU A 562 -3.01 18.68 -19.53
N LEU A 563 -2.44 17.67 -20.17
CA LEU A 563 -1.95 16.47 -19.50
C LEU A 563 -0.81 16.80 -18.52
N ARG A 564 0.14 17.63 -18.95
CA ARG A 564 1.24 18.09 -18.10
C ARG A 564 0.70 18.81 -16.86
N ASP A 565 -0.22 19.75 -17.05
CA ASP A 565 -0.82 20.52 -15.97
C ASP A 565 -1.57 19.61 -14.99
N ALA A 566 -2.29 18.59 -15.50
CA ALA A 566 -2.98 17.60 -14.68
C ALA A 566 -1.99 16.73 -13.89
N VAL A 567 -0.90 16.27 -14.51
CA VAL A 567 0.11 15.43 -13.86
C VAL A 567 0.86 16.19 -12.76
N PHE A 568 1.19 17.47 -12.97
CA PHE A 568 1.96 18.29 -12.04
C PHE A 568 1.10 19.25 -11.22
N ALA A 569 -0.23 19.14 -11.28
CA ALA A 569 -1.13 19.93 -10.43
C ALA A 569 -0.76 19.77 -8.94
N PRO A 570 -0.91 20.81 -8.11
CA PRO A 570 -0.82 20.63 -6.67
C PRO A 570 -1.83 19.57 -6.20
N ALA A 571 -1.46 18.84 -5.15
CA ALA A 571 -2.39 17.86 -4.58
C ALA A 571 -3.68 18.58 -4.18
N PRO A 572 -4.87 18.02 -4.47
CA PRO A 572 -6.13 18.63 -4.06
C PRO A 572 -6.13 18.80 -2.54
N GLU A 573 -6.32 20.04 -2.08
CA GLU A 573 -6.52 20.33 -0.66
C GLU A 573 -7.82 19.64 -0.24
N GLY A 574 -7.72 18.63 0.65
CA GLY A 574 -8.81 17.96 1.35
C GLY A 574 -10.10 17.78 0.54
N ARG A 575 -10.24 16.67 -0.19
CA ARG A 575 -11.58 16.25 -0.58
C ARG A 575 -12.35 15.95 0.68
N ASP A 576 -13.37 16.76 0.95
CA ASP A 576 -14.41 16.47 1.93
C ASP A 576 -15.12 15.17 1.47
N THR A 577 -14.56 14.02 1.88
CA THR A 577 -15.24 12.73 1.71
C THR A 577 -16.28 12.70 2.80
N GLY A 578 -17.47 13.30 2.50
CA GLY A 578 -18.60 13.39 3.39
C GLY A 578 -18.73 12.15 4.24
N ALA A 579 -18.58 12.33 5.55
CA ALA A 579 -19.08 11.36 6.49
C ALA A 579 -20.57 11.16 6.17
N PRO A 580 -21.09 9.92 6.20
CA PRO A 580 -22.52 9.72 6.03
C PRO A 580 -23.24 10.59 7.09
N ASP A 581 -24.16 11.42 6.62
CA ASP A 581 -25.00 12.27 7.47
C ASP A 581 -25.57 11.44 8.62
N ASN A 582 -25.16 11.77 9.81
CA ASN A 582 -25.73 11.20 11.03
C ASN A 582 -27.13 11.82 11.21
N PRO A 583 -28.23 11.07 11.06
CA PRO A 583 -29.60 11.62 11.10
C PRO A 583 -30.10 11.94 12.52
N SER A 584 -29.24 12.26 13.49
CA SER A 584 -29.64 12.45 14.90
C SER A 584 -29.55 13.89 15.41
N ASN A 585 -29.62 14.93 14.54
CA ASN A 585 -29.77 16.33 14.98
C ASN A 585 -31.00 17.01 14.36
N ALA A 586 -32.17 16.37 14.42
CA ALA A 586 -33.46 17.02 14.17
C ALA A 586 -34.41 16.63 15.28
N THR A 587 -34.33 17.35 16.39
CA THR A 587 -35.47 17.77 17.25
C THR A 587 -34.94 18.40 18.53
N GLU A 588 -35.01 19.74 18.57
CA GLU A 588 -35.47 20.51 19.73
C GLU A 588 -35.50 22.00 19.34
N GLN A 589 -36.69 22.44 19.02
CA GLN A 589 -37.20 23.76 19.32
C GLN A 589 -38.44 23.62 20.19
#